data_d1bf109177e1e4178346e5c3635fcf31
#
_entry.id   d1bf109177e1e4178346e5c3635fcf31
#
_cell.length_a   1.000
_cell.length_b   1.000
_cell.length_c   1.000
_cell.angle_alpha   90.00
_cell.angle_beta   90.00
_cell.angle_gamma   90.00
#
_symmetry.space_group_name_H-M   'P 1'
#
loop_
_entity.id
_entity.type
_entity.pdbx_description
1 polymer ?
#
loop_
_entity_poly.entity_id
_entity_poly.type
_entity_poly.pdbx_seq_one_letter_code
_entity_poly.pdbx_strand_id
1 'polypeptide(L)'
;MFDGYEWVKAFEQEEKPDVVILCYNDHASALMLDVVPTFALGMAEEFEPADEGWGKRDVPVVQGHIELAAHMAEQLVIDEFDLTLMNHMDVDHGCTVPLSLMFGKVDKWPCKVIPLAVNVTQFPTPSGARCWALGEAIRYAVETYPEDLNVQIWGTGGMSHQLQGPRA
;
A
#
# COMPACT_ATOMS: atom_id res chain seq x y z
N MET A 1 -24.30 -2.15 0.50
CA MET A 1 -22.86 -1.76 0.45
C MET A 1 -21.96 -3.00 0.54
N PHE A 2 -22.11 -3.88 1.54
CA PHE A 2 -21.23 -5.05 1.68
C PHE A 2 -21.40 -6.14 0.63
N ASP A 3 -22.57 -6.25 -0.01
CA ASP A 3 -22.81 -7.24 -1.07
C ASP A 3 -21.85 -7.10 -2.26
N GLY A 4 -21.37 -5.88 -2.54
CA GLY A 4 -20.36 -5.64 -3.59
C GLY A 4 -19.01 -6.28 -3.30
N TYR A 5 -18.64 -6.41 -2.03
CA TYR A 5 -17.36 -7.05 -1.64
C TYR A 5 -17.39 -8.57 -1.78
N GLU A 6 -18.56 -9.20 -1.76
CA GLU A 6 -18.65 -10.65 -1.98
C GLU A 6 -18.23 -11.03 -3.41
N TRP A 7 -18.59 -10.18 -4.39
CA TRP A 7 -18.12 -10.37 -5.76
C TRP A 7 -16.60 -10.19 -5.86
N VAL A 8 -16.03 -9.16 -5.20
CA VAL A 8 -14.59 -8.91 -5.22
C VAL A 8 -13.82 -10.04 -4.52
N LYS A 9 -14.32 -10.53 -3.38
CA LYS A 9 -13.73 -11.69 -2.70
C LYS A 9 -13.69 -12.93 -3.59
N ALA A 10 -14.80 -13.19 -4.33
CA ALA A 10 -14.85 -14.32 -5.26
C ALA A 10 -13.84 -14.13 -6.40
N PHE A 11 -13.71 -12.92 -6.94
CA PHE A 11 -12.73 -12.57 -7.96
C PHE A 11 -11.30 -12.79 -7.44
N GLU A 12 -10.95 -12.30 -6.25
CA GLU A 12 -9.62 -12.49 -5.67
C GLU A 12 -9.29 -13.98 -5.37
N GLN A 13 -10.30 -14.76 -5.00
CA GLN A 13 -10.14 -16.21 -4.81
C GLN A 13 -9.87 -16.94 -6.14
N GLU A 14 -10.36 -16.43 -7.25
CA GLU A 14 -10.13 -16.97 -8.60
C GLU A 14 -8.78 -16.52 -9.14
N GLU A 15 -8.47 -15.23 -9.05
CA GLU A 15 -7.25 -14.62 -9.60
C GLU A 15 -5.98 -14.99 -8.85
N LYS A 16 -6.05 -15.18 -7.52
CA LYS A 16 -4.95 -15.63 -6.65
C LYS A 16 -3.65 -14.86 -6.89
N PRO A 17 -3.58 -13.57 -6.57
CA PRO A 17 -2.35 -12.81 -6.73
C PRO A 17 -1.20 -13.40 -5.90
N ASP A 18 0.01 -13.42 -6.45
CA ASP A 18 1.23 -13.71 -5.69
C ASP A 18 1.61 -12.51 -4.83
N VAL A 19 1.47 -11.30 -5.41
CA VAL A 19 1.82 -10.05 -4.77
C VAL A 19 0.77 -8.97 -5.05
N VAL A 20 0.40 -8.24 -4.01
CA VAL A 20 -0.42 -7.02 -4.11
C VAL A 20 0.43 -5.81 -3.79
N ILE A 21 0.58 -4.87 -4.73
CA ILE A 21 1.09 -3.53 -4.46
C ILE A 21 -0.09 -2.70 -3.97
N LEU A 22 -0.11 -2.40 -2.69
CA LEU A 22 -1.23 -1.72 -2.05
C LEU A 22 -0.91 -0.23 -1.85
N CYS A 23 -1.51 0.61 -2.72
CA CYS A 23 -1.43 2.06 -2.61
C CYS A 23 -2.44 2.56 -1.58
N TYR A 24 -1.97 3.18 -0.49
CA TYR A 24 -2.80 3.62 0.61
C TYR A 24 -2.31 4.93 1.22
N ASN A 25 -3.08 5.46 2.14
CA ASN A 25 -2.69 6.61 2.95
C ASN A 25 -2.36 6.13 4.36
N ASP A 26 -1.18 6.44 4.86
CA ASP A 26 -0.88 6.29 6.27
C ASP A 26 -1.57 7.41 7.08
N HIS A 27 -2.23 7.06 8.18
CA HIS A 27 -2.97 7.99 9.01
C HIS A 27 -2.19 8.44 10.26
N ALA A 28 -0.93 8.81 10.04
CA ALA A 28 0.01 9.21 11.09
C ALA A 28 0.27 8.07 12.10
N SER A 29 0.41 6.85 11.58
CA SER A 29 0.76 5.66 12.36
C SER A 29 2.26 5.33 12.23
N ALA A 30 2.75 5.13 11.00
CA ALA A 30 4.17 4.96 10.72
C ALA A 30 4.84 6.25 10.25
N LEU A 31 4.09 7.12 9.55
CA LEU A 31 4.57 8.37 8.97
C LEU A 31 3.96 9.56 9.72
N MET A 32 4.63 9.97 10.80
CA MET A 32 4.21 11.09 11.63
C MET A 32 4.76 12.43 11.12
N LEU A 33 4.43 13.53 11.82
CA LEU A 33 4.80 14.88 11.40
C LEU A 33 6.31 15.17 11.40
N ASP A 34 7.11 14.32 12.00
CA ASP A 34 8.58 14.37 11.99
C ASP A 34 9.18 13.85 10.68
N VAL A 35 8.43 13.00 9.94
CA VAL A 35 8.81 12.49 8.63
C VAL A 35 7.58 12.47 7.72
N VAL A 36 7.54 13.36 6.74
CA VAL A 36 6.41 13.50 5.80
C VAL A 36 6.88 13.20 4.37
N PRO A 37 7.03 11.91 4.00
CA PRO A 37 7.45 11.53 2.66
C PRO A 37 6.31 11.74 1.66
N THR A 38 6.63 12.12 0.43
CA THR A 38 5.65 12.17 -0.66
C THR A 38 5.17 10.77 -1.03
N PHE A 39 6.11 9.84 -1.13
CA PHE A 39 5.88 8.42 -1.36
C PHE A 39 6.77 7.59 -0.44
N ALA A 40 6.23 6.56 0.18
CA ALA A 40 7.01 5.64 1.00
C ALA A 40 6.73 4.20 0.58
N LEU A 41 7.78 3.46 0.26
CA LEU A 41 7.73 2.07 -0.20
C LEU A 41 8.16 1.14 0.93
N GLY A 42 7.32 0.21 1.30
CA GLY A 42 7.64 -0.83 2.28
C GLY A 42 8.61 -1.86 1.70
N MET A 43 9.75 -2.05 2.39
CA MET A 43 10.83 -2.96 1.99
C MET A 43 11.22 -3.90 3.12
N ALA A 44 10.23 -4.43 3.85
CA ALA A 44 10.44 -5.39 4.92
C ALA A 44 9.86 -6.77 4.56
N GLU A 45 10.32 -7.81 5.25
CA GLU A 45 9.73 -9.15 5.14
C GLU A 45 8.33 -9.20 5.75
N GLU A 46 8.11 -8.39 6.79
CA GLU A 46 6.87 -8.35 7.55
C GLU A 46 6.51 -6.92 7.94
N PHE A 47 5.20 -6.65 7.98
CA PHE A 47 4.64 -5.40 8.46
C PHE A 47 3.58 -5.72 9.52
N GLU A 48 3.87 -5.30 10.75
CA GLU A 48 2.95 -5.47 11.87
C GLU A 48 1.74 -4.53 11.75
N PRO A 49 0.55 -4.94 12.20
CA PRO A 49 -0.55 -4.01 12.36
C PRO A 49 -0.22 -2.91 13.38
N ALA A 50 -0.45 -1.65 13.01
CA ALA A 50 -0.21 -0.52 13.87
C ALA A 50 -1.19 -0.47 15.05
N ASP A 51 -0.73 0.09 16.18
CA ASP A 51 -1.60 0.55 17.25
C ASP A 51 -2.03 2.01 16.96
N GLU A 52 -3.27 2.17 16.59
CA GLU A 52 -3.87 3.47 16.26
C GLU A 52 -4.53 4.15 17.48
N GLY A 53 -4.07 3.82 18.70
CA GLY A 53 -4.57 4.34 19.96
C GLY A 53 -5.67 3.49 20.63
N TRP A 54 -6.05 2.38 19.99
CA TRP A 54 -7.09 1.46 20.47
C TRP A 54 -6.57 0.01 20.63
N GLY A 55 -5.25 -0.17 20.57
CA GLY A 55 -4.58 -1.45 20.44
C GLY A 55 -4.44 -1.89 18.98
N LYS A 56 -3.52 -2.83 18.74
CA LYS A 56 -3.34 -3.42 17.41
C LYS A 56 -4.61 -4.14 16.96
N ARG A 57 -4.94 -4.01 15.68
CA ARG A 57 -6.05 -4.76 15.09
C ARG A 57 -5.76 -6.26 15.13
N ASP A 58 -6.80 -7.06 15.39
CA ASP A 58 -6.75 -8.53 15.35
C ASP A 58 -6.81 -9.01 13.88
N VAL A 59 -5.70 -8.82 13.16
CA VAL A 59 -5.52 -9.23 11.78
C VAL A 59 -4.12 -9.82 11.61
N PRO A 60 -3.89 -10.69 10.61
CA PRO A 60 -2.57 -11.26 10.39
C PRO A 60 -1.51 -10.22 10.07
N VAL A 61 -0.26 -10.50 10.44
CA VAL A 61 0.94 -9.78 9.98
C VAL A 61 0.99 -9.82 8.45
N VAL A 62 1.28 -8.70 7.85
CA VAL A 62 1.41 -8.58 6.39
C VAL A 62 2.79 -9.07 5.97
N GLN A 63 2.82 -10.08 5.10
CA GLN A 63 4.09 -10.60 4.55
C GLN A 63 4.50 -9.78 3.34
N GLY A 64 5.71 -9.23 3.37
CA GLY A 64 6.28 -8.45 2.28
C GLY A 64 6.93 -9.30 1.19
N HIS A 65 7.21 -8.68 0.06
CA HIS A 65 8.02 -9.25 -1.03
C HIS A 65 9.23 -8.35 -1.27
N ILE A 66 10.30 -8.59 -0.50
CA ILE A 66 11.50 -7.73 -0.49
C ILE A 66 12.14 -7.64 -1.88
N GLU A 67 12.27 -8.75 -2.58
CA GLU A 67 12.99 -8.82 -3.85
C GLU A 67 12.30 -7.96 -4.91
N LEU A 68 10.98 -8.05 -5.06
CA LEU A 68 10.22 -7.18 -5.96
C LEU A 68 10.23 -5.73 -5.48
N ALA A 69 10.10 -5.49 -4.17
CA ALA A 69 10.14 -4.14 -3.61
C ALA A 69 11.51 -3.47 -3.85
N ALA A 70 12.61 -4.22 -3.72
CA ALA A 70 13.96 -3.72 -4.01
C ALA A 70 14.14 -3.41 -5.49
N HIS A 71 13.67 -4.30 -6.39
CA HIS A 71 13.69 -4.04 -7.83
C HIS A 71 12.85 -2.81 -8.19
N MET A 72 11.65 -2.67 -7.62
CA MET A 72 10.82 -1.47 -7.79
C MET A 72 11.53 -0.22 -7.30
N ALA A 73 12.16 -0.27 -6.12
CA ALA A 73 12.89 0.86 -5.57
C ALA A 73 14.02 1.31 -6.50
N GLU A 74 14.80 0.38 -7.04
CA GLU A 74 15.87 0.67 -7.99
C GLU A 74 15.34 1.33 -9.27
N GLN A 75 14.32 0.73 -9.89
CA GLN A 75 13.74 1.27 -11.13
C GLN A 75 13.10 2.64 -10.92
N LEU A 76 12.35 2.82 -9.83
CA LEU A 76 11.71 4.09 -9.53
C LEU A 76 12.71 5.21 -9.23
N VAL A 77 13.83 4.92 -8.57
CA VAL A 77 14.90 5.91 -8.35
C VAL A 77 15.58 6.28 -9.66
N ILE A 78 15.82 5.30 -10.57
CA ILE A 78 16.34 5.57 -11.91
C ILE A 78 15.38 6.46 -12.72
N ASP A 79 14.07 6.28 -12.55
CA ASP A 79 13.01 7.09 -13.15
C ASP A 79 12.75 8.43 -12.42
N GLU A 80 13.70 8.87 -11.60
CA GLU A 80 13.69 10.16 -10.89
C GLU A 80 12.57 10.31 -9.85
N PHE A 81 12.10 9.19 -9.25
CA PHE A 81 11.22 9.23 -8.09
C PHE A 81 12.01 9.22 -6.78
N ASP A 82 11.88 10.30 -6.01
CA ASP A 82 12.40 10.35 -4.64
C ASP A 82 11.46 9.57 -3.71
N LEU A 83 11.86 8.34 -3.38
CA LEU A 83 11.09 7.48 -2.48
C LEU A 83 11.72 7.43 -1.09
N THR A 84 10.88 7.36 -0.08
CA THR A 84 11.30 6.93 1.25
C THR A 84 11.21 5.41 1.31
N LEU A 85 12.35 4.74 1.53
CA LEU A 85 12.41 3.29 1.64
C LEU A 85 12.24 2.89 3.10
N MET A 86 11.19 2.12 3.39
CA MET A 86 10.80 1.74 4.74
C MET A 86 11.17 0.29 5.01
N ASN A 87 12.35 0.08 5.62
CA ASN A 87 12.80 -1.25 6.05
C ASN A 87 12.11 -1.74 7.33
N HIS A 88 11.35 -0.88 7.95
CA HIS A 88 10.49 -1.17 9.08
C HIS A 88 9.38 -0.13 9.14
N MET A 89 8.14 -0.58 9.15
CA MET A 89 6.96 0.24 9.42
C MET A 89 5.80 -0.64 9.86
N ASP A 90 5.02 -0.15 10.80
CA ASP A 90 3.72 -0.73 11.11
C ASP A 90 2.68 -0.23 10.09
N VAL A 91 1.70 -1.06 9.76
CA VAL A 91 0.66 -0.72 8.78
C VAL A 91 -0.69 -0.51 9.48
N ASP A 92 -1.31 0.61 9.20
CA ASP A 92 -2.58 1.01 9.80
C ASP A 92 -3.81 0.42 9.08
N HIS A 93 -5.00 0.91 9.45
CA HIS A 93 -6.26 0.51 8.82
C HIS A 93 -6.30 0.83 7.32
N GLY A 94 -5.57 1.83 6.84
CA GLY A 94 -5.48 2.16 5.41
C GLY A 94 -4.95 1.00 4.58
N CYS A 95 -4.07 0.18 5.17
CA CYS A 95 -3.56 -1.05 4.57
C CYS A 95 -4.39 -2.28 4.96
N THR A 96 -4.69 -2.46 6.25
CA THR A 96 -5.28 -3.70 6.76
C THR A 96 -6.78 -3.85 6.51
N VAL A 97 -7.53 -2.74 6.38
CA VAL A 97 -8.98 -2.82 6.05
C VAL A 97 -9.21 -3.29 4.62
N PRO A 98 -8.54 -2.75 3.58
CA PRO A 98 -8.67 -3.30 2.23
C PRO A 98 -8.40 -4.80 2.16
N LEU A 99 -7.33 -5.28 2.80
CA LEU A 99 -7.02 -6.72 2.87
C LEU A 99 -8.16 -7.52 3.51
N SER A 100 -8.71 -7.01 4.62
CA SER A 100 -9.84 -7.65 5.31
C SER A 100 -11.12 -7.66 4.47
N LEU A 101 -11.35 -6.63 3.66
CA LEU A 101 -12.52 -6.55 2.78
C LEU A 101 -12.40 -7.50 1.59
N MET A 102 -11.20 -7.65 1.04
CA MET A 102 -10.95 -8.50 -0.14
C MET A 102 -10.83 -9.98 0.24
N PHE A 103 -10.13 -10.31 1.33
CA PHE A 103 -9.86 -11.70 1.71
C PHE A 103 -10.72 -12.21 2.87
N GLY A 104 -11.45 -11.32 3.55
CA GLY A 104 -12.24 -11.68 4.71
C GLY A 104 -11.39 -11.92 5.97
N LYS A 105 -11.95 -12.69 6.92
CA LYS A 105 -11.23 -13.08 8.13
C LYS A 105 -10.41 -14.33 7.84
N VAL A 106 -9.10 -14.20 7.88
CA VAL A 106 -8.12 -15.26 7.59
C VAL A 106 -7.06 -15.30 8.68
N ASP A 107 -6.41 -16.44 8.86
CA ASP A 107 -5.29 -16.59 9.81
C ASP A 107 -3.96 -16.12 9.20
N LYS A 108 -3.88 -16.06 7.88
CA LYS A 108 -2.75 -15.55 7.09
C LYS A 108 -3.27 -14.97 5.78
N TRP A 109 -2.72 -13.83 5.36
CA TRP A 109 -3.04 -13.26 4.05
C TRP A 109 -2.61 -14.22 2.93
N PRO A 110 -3.44 -14.44 1.89
CA PRO A 110 -3.17 -15.43 0.84
C PRO A 110 -2.07 -15.01 -0.15
N CYS A 111 -1.63 -13.77 -0.10
CA CYS A 111 -0.59 -13.20 -0.96
C CYS A 111 0.42 -12.41 -0.14
N LYS A 112 1.55 -12.07 -0.76
CA LYS A 112 2.48 -11.06 -0.26
C LYS A 112 1.96 -9.66 -0.59
N VAL A 113 2.36 -8.65 0.20
CA VAL A 113 1.92 -7.26 -0.02
C VAL A 113 3.13 -6.34 0.01
N ILE A 114 3.19 -5.42 -0.93
CA ILE A 114 4.14 -4.30 -0.94
C ILE A 114 3.34 -3.04 -0.60
N PRO A 115 3.40 -2.53 0.64
CA PRO A 115 2.75 -1.30 1.02
C PRO A 115 3.42 -0.11 0.32
N LEU A 116 2.62 0.70 -0.37
CA LEU A 116 3.06 1.95 -0.98
C LEU A 116 2.21 3.09 -0.43
N ALA A 117 2.76 3.81 0.54
CA ALA A 117 2.08 4.95 1.11
C ALA A 117 2.22 6.18 0.21
N VAL A 118 1.08 6.76 -0.15
CA VAL A 118 0.98 8.02 -0.90
C VAL A 118 0.47 9.11 0.04
N ASN A 119 1.25 10.16 0.23
CA ASN A 119 0.86 11.22 1.15
C ASN A 119 -0.29 12.05 0.61
N VAL A 120 -1.46 11.91 1.21
CA VAL A 120 -2.60 12.80 1.00
C VAL A 120 -3.14 13.40 2.31
N THR A 121 -2.55 12.99 3.45
CA THR A 121 -2.96 13.40 4.78
C THR A 121 -2.23 14.66 5.26
N GLN A 122 -0.98 14.82 4.84
CA GLN A 122 -0.10 15.93 5.27
C GLN A 122 0.28 16.82 4.07
N PHE A 123 0.31 18.13 4.27
CA PHE A 123 0.77 19.05 3.24
C PHE A 123 2.32 19.17 3.27
N PRO A 124 3.02 19.20 2.11
CA PRO A 124 2.49 19.18 0.73
C PRO A 124 2.19 17.77 0.21
N THR A 125 1.12 17.65 -0.57
CA THR A 125 0.72 16.39 -1.22
C THR A 125 1.26 16.32 -2.65
N PRO A 126 1.46 15.10 -3.23
CA PRO A 126 1.82 14.96 -4.62
C PRO A 126 0.69 15.44 -5.55
N SER A 127 1.04 15.88 -6.74
CA SER A 127 0.06 16.19 -7.78
C SER A 127 -0.49 14.91 -8.41
N GLY A 128 -1.71 14.97 -8.97
CA GLY A 128 -2.28 13.85 -9.73
C GLY A 128 -1.41 13.43 -10.92
N ALA A 129 -0.75 14.38 -11.60
CA ALA A 129 0.18 14.06 -12.67
C ALA A 129 1.40 13.29 -12.17
N ARG A 130 1.90 13.61 -10.97
CA ARG A 130 3.02 12.87 -10.36
C ARG A 130 2.60 11.45 -9.95
N CYS A 131 1.39 11.28 -9.42
CA CYS A 131 0.83 9.96 -9.10
C CYS A 131 0.59 9.12 -10.37
N TRP A 132 0.14 9.73 -11.46
CA TRP A 132 0.00 9.05 -12.74
C TRP A 132 1.34 8.52 -13.25
N ALA A 133 2.36 9.39 -13.30
CA ALA A 133 3.70 8.99 -13.72
C ALA A 133 4.30 7.89 -12.82
N LEU A 134 4.03 7.94 -11.51
CA LEU A 134 4.41 6.86 -10.59
C LEU A 134 3.76 5.53 -10.98
N GLY A 135 2.49 5.54 -11.35
CA GLY A 135 1.77 4.34 -11.79
C GLY A 135 2.38 3.72 -13.07
N GLU A 136 2.79 4.55 -14.03
CA GLU A 136 3.49 4.10 -15.25
C GLU A 136 4.86 3.50 -14.92
N ALA A 137 5.62 4.14 -14.03
CA ALA A 137 6.93 3.65 -13.60
C ALA A 137 6.82 2.33 -12.79
N ILE A 138 5.82 2.20 -11.92
CA ILE A 138 5.54 0.95 -11.20
C ILE A 138 5.23 -0.17 -12.19
N ARG A 139 4.38 0.09 -13.19
CA ARG A 139 4.07 -0.89 -14.22
C ARG A 139 5.34 -1.39 -14.91
N TYR A 140 6.21 -0.46 -15.34
CA TYR A 140 7.49 -0.82 -15.98
C TYR A 140 8.38 -1.64 -15.04
N ALA A 141 8.48 -1.26 -13.76
CA ALA A 141 9.26 -2.01 -12.78
C ALA A 141 8.72 -3.45 -12.59
N VAL A 142 7.41 -3.65 -12.55
CA VAL A 142 6.81 -4.98 -12.46
C VAL A 142 7.05 -5.79 -13.73
N GLU A 143 6.86 -5.20 -14.92
CA GLU A 143 7.04 -5.88 -16.21
C GLU A 143 8.52 -6.25 -16.48
N THR A 144 9.48 -5.60 -15.84
CA THR A 144 10.93 -5.88 -15.97
C THR A 144 11.46 -6.78 -14.85
N TYR A 145 10.64 -7.15 -13.88
CA TYR A 145 11.03 -8.09 -12.84
C TYR A 145 11.23 -9.50 -13.45
N PRO A 146 12.32 -10.22 -13.08
CA PRO A 146 12.68 -11.45 -13.80
C PRO A 146 11.80 -12.66 -13.49
N GLU A 147 11.00 -12.63 -12.43
CA GLU A 147 10.10 -13.72 -12.06
C GLU A 147 8.71 -13.48 -12.64
N ASP A 148 8.05 -14.55 -13.09
CA ASP A 148 6.68 -14.53 -13.58
C ASP A 148 5.72 -14.61 -12.40
N LEU A 149 5.31 -13.43 -11.89
CA LEU A 149 4.43 -13.25 -10.75
C LEU A 149 3.09 -12.68 -11.20
N ASN A 150 1.99 -13.16 -10.62
CA ASN A 150 0.70 -12.51 -10.71
C ASN A 150 0.66 -11.32 -9.75
N VAL A 151 0.98 -10.13 -10.25
CA VAL A 151 1.04 -8.90 -9.46
C VAL A 151 -0.20 -8.06 -9.71
N GLN A 152 -0.91 -7.73 -8.64
CA GLN A 152 -2.01 -6.78 -8.67
C GLN A 152 -1.60 -5.45 -8.03
N ILE A 153 -2.19 -4.35 -8.52
CA ILE A 153 -2.10 -3.04 -7.87
C ILE A 153 -3.46 -2.63 -7.34
N TRP A 154 -3.55 -2.33 -6.05
CA TRP A 154 -4.77 -1.89 -5.41
C TRP A 154 -4.67 -0.42 -5.01
N GLY A 155 -5.55 0.41 -5.56
CA GLY A 155 -5.73 1.79 -5.14
C GLY A 155 -6.77 1.87 -4.03
N THR A 156 -6.38 2.36 -2.87
CA THR A 156 -7.25 2.48 -1.70
C THR A 156 -7.18 3.89 -1.10
N GLY A 157 -8.06 4.18 -0.14
CA GLY A 157 -8.12 5.46 0.53
C GLY A 157 -8.82 6.57 -0.27
N GLY A 158 -8.69 7.78 0.20
CA GLY A 158 -9.25 8.98 -0.42
C GLY A 158 -8.19 9.82 -1.11
N MET A 159 -8.56 10.54 -2.16
CA MET A 159 -7.66 11.50 -2.82
C MET A 159 -7.48 12.80 -2.02
N SER A 160 -8.21 12.98 -0.94
CA SER A 160 -8.12 14.11 -0.02
C SER A 160 -8.60 13.71 1.37
N HIS A 161 -7.87 14.16 2.38
CA HIS A 161 -8.20 13.96 3.80
C HIS A 161 -8.62 15.26 4.50
N GLN A 162 -9.22 16.19 3.78
CA GLN A 162 -9.79 17.38 4.38
C GLN A 162 -11.15 17.06 5.02
N LEU A 163 -11.11 16.40 6.17
CA LEU A 163 -12.32 15.98 6.88
C LEU A 163 -13.02 17.13 7.61
N GLN A 164 -12.37 18.28 7.75
CA GLN A 164 -12.90 19.48 8.43
C GLN A 164 -12.44 20.74 7.71
N GLY A 165 -13.27 21.78 7.79
CA GLY A 165 -12.96 23.09 7.22
C GLY A 165 -13.75 23.42 5.95
N PRO A 166 -13.48 24.57 5.31
CA PRO A 166 -14.31 25.10 4.22
C PRO A 166 -14.26 24.28 2.92
N ARG A 167 -13.41 23.25 2.85
CA ARG A 167 -13.29 22.34 1.68
C ARG A 167 -13.59 20.88 2.03
N ALA A 168 -14.11 20.61 3.23
CA ALA A 168 -14.54 19.28 3.62
C ALA A 168 -15.91 18.94 3.00
#